data_aabe85d2df6da1c635eb16ab90f28002
#
_entry.id   aabe85d2df6da1c635eb16ab90f28002
#
_cell.length_a   1.000
_cell.length_b   1.000
_cell.length_c   1.000
_cell.angle_alpha   90.00
_cell.angle_beta   90.00
_cell.angle_gamma   90.00
#
_symmetry.space_group_name_H-M   'P 1'
#
loop_
_entity.id
_entity.type
_entity.pdbx_description
1 polymer ?
#
loop_
_entity_poly.entity_id
_entity_poly.type
_entity_poly.pdbx_seq_one_letter_code
_entity_poly.pdbx_strand_id
1 'polypeptide(L)'
;LRVSEVCLGTMTFGESWGWGSSKEESKRVFETFVSAGGNFFDTANFYTNGESERMLGEFVRSNRHDFVIGTKYTLTANPDDPNAGGNQRKNLFRSVDESLERLGTDYIDVYWVHVWDYMTPAEEVMRGLDDLVRMGKVHYLGISDAPAWYIAKANTLAEFRGWTAFAGLQMQYSLTERTIEREILPYARSHGLLTTAWSPLSGGMLTGKYGTGAERRTAPGSRLDNGGLRDHFLTDRNFEIADVVKSIADETGRPMGQVALAWMRHVDPGIVPIVGARQPAQLDESLASADLELSDEQLGRLDAVSRIDLGFPGAMFARAEAAIYGKTLERIDTDLEGY
;
A
#
# COMPACT_ATOMS: atom_id res chain seq x y z
N LEU A 1 -15.24 -0.15 9.05
CA LEU A 1 -14.43 1.07 8.99
C LEU A 1 -14.65 1.73 7.62
N ARG A 2 -14.79 3.05 7.58
CA ARG A 2 -14.96 3.79 6.33
C ARG A 2 -13.76 4.71 6.12
N VAL A 3 -13.12 4.59 4.97
CA VAL A 3 -11.91 5.32 4.62
C VAL A 3 -12.10 6.07 3.31
N SER A 4 -11.30 7.12 3.08
CA SER A 4 -11.23 7.80 1.79
C SER A 4 -10.64 6.88 0.71
N GLU A 5 -10.98 7.13 -0.55
CA GLU A 5 -10.51 6.35 -1.73
C GLU A 5 -8.98 6.40 -1.92
N VAL A 6 -8.33 7.35 -1.27
CA VAL A 6 -6.88 7.52 -1.23
C VAL A 6 -6.43 7.54 0.21
N CYS A 7 -5.30 6.91 0.52
CA CYS A 7 -4.62 6.97 1.80
C CYS A 7 -3.42 7.92 1.70
N LEU A 8 -3.25 8.84 2.66
CA LEU A 8 -2.05 9.68 2.72
C LEU A 8 -0.93 8.93 3.44
N GLY A 9 0.11 8.57 2.69
CA GLY A 9 1.34 8.00 3.24
C GLY A 9 2.24 9.09 3.84
N THR A 10 2.60 8.96 5.10
CA THR A 10 3.39 9.96 5.83
C THR A 10 4.89 9.61 5.96
N MET A 11 5.39 8.67 5.16
CA MET A 11 6.82 8.33 5.13
C MET A 11 7.71 9.53 4.77
N THR A 12 7.14 10.55 4.12
CA THR A 12 7.82 11.80 3.77
C THR A 12 7.79 12.84 4.88
N PHE A 13 7.08 12.61 5.99
CA PHE A 13 7.01 13.55 7.11
C PHE A 13 8.25 13.40 7.99
N GLY A 14 9.05 14.46 8.08
CA GLY A 14 10.31 14.49 8.80
C GLY A 14 11.53 14.53 7.89
N GLU A 15 12.65 14.94 8.42
CA GLU A 15 13.90 15.20 7.70
C GLU A 15 15.07 14.34 8.18
N SER A 16 14.89 13.51 9.21
CA SER A 16 15.98 12.73 9.83
C SER A 16 16.66 11.71 8.90
N TRP A 17 16.04 11.39 7.76
CA TRP A 17 16.66 10.53 6.74
C TRP A 17 17.41 11.31 5.64
N GLY A 18 17.53 12.64 5.77
CA GLY A 18 18.16 13.50 4.75
C GLY A 18 17.29 13.76 3.51
N TRP A 19 16.07 13.27 3.51
CA TRP A 19 15.03 13.56 2.53
C TRP A 19 13.66 13.52 3.24
N GLY A 20 12.69 14.20 2.67
CA GLY A 20 11.37 14.32 3.29
C GLY A 20 10.92 15.77 3.32
N SER A 21 10.05 16.10 4.24
CA SER A 21 9.46 17.44 4.38
C SER A 21 9.62 17.95 5.79
N SER A 22 9.83 19.26 5.94
CA SER A 22 9.77 19.93 7.23
C SER A 22 8.39 19.75 7.87
N LYS A 23 8.29 20.04 9.15
CA LYS A 23 7.03 19.97 9.88
C LYS A 23 5.96 20.89 9.28
N GLU A 24 6.35 22.09 8.85
CA GLU A 24 5.46 23.09 8.25
C GLU A 24 4.92 22.62 6.91
N GLU A 25 5.79 22.03 6.05
CA GLU A 25 5.34 21.44 4.78
C GLU A 25 4.47 20.21 5.01
N SER A 26 4.86 19.33 5.92
CA SER A 26 4.08 18.14 6.28
C SER A 26 2.68 18.51 6.78
N LYS A 27 2.58 19.59 7.56
CA LYS A 27 1.30 20.13 8.03
C LYS A 27 0.44 20.65 6.88
N ARG A 28 1.04 21.37 5.93
CA ARG A 28 0.30 21.85 4.74
C ARG A 28 -0.21 20.68 3.88
N VAL A 29 0.60 19.64 3.69
CA VAL A 29 0.17 18.41 3.00
C VAL A 29 -1.00 17.75 3.74
N PHE A 30 -0.91 17.62 5.07
CA PHE A 30 -2.00 17.11 5.91
C PHE A 30 -3.28 17.92 5.74
N GLU A 31 -3.20 19.25 5.87
CA GLU A 31 -4.35 20.15 5.74
C GLU A 31 -4.99 20.09 4.34
N THR A 32 -4.18 19.99 3.29
CA THR A 32 -4.66 19.79 1.91
C THR A 32 -5.45 18.50 1.80
N PHE A 33 -4.94 17.39 2.35
CA PHE A 33 -5.63 16.10 2.33
C PHE A 33 -6.97 16.13 3.05
N VAL A 34 -6.98 16.69 4.26
CA VAL A 34 -8.21 16.82 5.07
C VAL A 34 -9.23 17.73 4.39
N SER A 35 -8.78 18.84 3.80
CA SER A 35 -9.66 19.77 3.07
C SER A 35 -10.29 19.14 1.82
N ALA A 36 -9.64 18.15 1.23
CA ALA A 36 -10.17 17.34 0.13
C ALA A 36 -11.09 16.20 0.60
N GLY A 37 -11.39 16.09 1.90
CA GLY A 37 -12.24 15.03 2.47
C GLY A 37 -11.48 13.74 2.83
N GLY A 38 -10.16 13.73 2.76
CA GLY A 38 -9.33 12.60 3.14
C GLY A 38 -9.35 12.35 4.65
N ASN A 39 -9.49 11.09 5.05
CA ASN A 39 -9.53 10.68 6.45
C ASN A 39 -8.62 9.50 6.79
N PHE A 40 -7.93 8.91 5.82
CA PHE A 40 -7.09 7.73 6.01
C PHE A 40 -5.60 8.08 5.87
N PHE A 41 -4.83 7.79 6.93
CA PHE A 41 -3.40 8.08 7.03
C PHE A 41 -2.62 6.80 7.30
N ASP A 42 -1.49 6.64 6.62
CA ASP A 42 -0.56 5.53 6.80
C ASP A 42 0.81 6.04 7.27
N THR A 43 1.27 5.54 8.39
CA THR A 43 2.60 5.80 8.96
C THR A 43 3.28 4.49 9.38
N ALA A 44 4.41 4.56 10.07
CA ALA A 44 5.07 3.42 10.72
C ALA A 44 5.99 3.90 11.84
N ASN A 45 6.25 3.02 12.82
CA ASN A 45 7.17 3.28 13.92
C ASN A 45 8.59 3.63 13.46
N PHE A 46 8.99 3.07 12.30
CA PHE A 46 10.32 3.23 11.70
C PHE A 46 10.48 4.53 10.90
N TYR A 47 9.38 5.11 10.36
CA TYR A 47 9.47 6.24 9.43
C TYR A 47 10.10 7.46 10.08
N THR A 48 11.18 7.95 9.43
CA THR A 48 11.97 9.10 9.90
C THR A 48 12.30 9.02 11.41
N ASN A 49 12.67 7.80 11.87
CA ASN A 49 13.02 7.54 13.28
C ASN A 49 11.90 7.95 14.26
N GLY A 50 10.65 7.73 13.86
CA GLY A 50 9.44 8.07 14.63
C GLY A 50 8.98 9.54 14.52
N GLU A 51 9.65 10.39 13.73
CA GLU A 51 9.18 11.78 13.50
C GLU A 51 7.82 11.78 12.79
N SER A 52 7.62 10.88 11.82
CA SER A 52 6.35 10.77 11.08
C SER A 52 5.17 10.56 12.03
N GLU A 53 5.25 9.62 12.98
CA GLU A 53 4.20 9.40 13.98
C GLU A 53 3.99 10.61 14.89
N ARG A 54 5.09 11.27 15.37
CA ARG A 54 4.96 12.46 16.21
C ARG A 54 4.27 13.62 15.50
N MET A 55 4.65 13.89 14.25
CA MET A 55 4.03 14.94 13.43
C MET A 55 2.55 14.65 13.18
N LEU A 56 2.24 13.43 12.74
CA LEU A 56 0.86 13.03 12.50
C LEU A 56 0.01 13.13 13.76
N GLY A 57 0.52 12.62 14.90
CA GLY A 57 -0.15 12.69 16.19
C GLY A 57 -0.45 14.12 16.64
N GLU A 58 0.48 15.05 16.40
CA GLU A 58 0.24 16.48 16.68
C GLU A 58 -0.85 17.07 15.77
N PHE A 59 -0.82 16.73 14.47
CA PHE A 59 -1.78 17.29 13.51
C PHE A 59 -3.22 16.80 13.74
N VAL A 60 -3.40 15.55 14.17
CA VAL A 60 -4.74 14.97 14.41
C VAL A 60 -5.27 15.21 15.81
N ARG A 61 -4.48 15.78 16.73
CA ARG A 61 -4.77 15.85 18.18
C ARG A 61 -6.16 16.42 18.50
N SER A 62 -6.58 17.47 17.82
CA SER A 62 -7.86 18.13 18.09
C SER A 62 -9.05 17.33 17.62
N ASN A 63 -8.90 16.48 16.61
CA ASN A 63 -9.96 15.77 15.91
C ASN A 63 -9.61 14.30 15.67
N ARG A 64 -8.94 13.65 16.62
CA ARG A 64 -8.43 12.28 16.47
C ARG A 64 -9.50 11.28 15.97
N HIS A 65 -10.74 11.43 16.41
CA HIS A 65 -11.85 10.52 16.07
C HIS A 65 -12.36 10.67 14.63
N ASP A 66 -12.01 11.76 13.96
CA ASP A 66 -12.42 11.98 12.56
C ASP A 66 -11.53 11.22 11.58
N PHE A 67 -10.40 10.69 12.06
CA PHE A 67 -9.35 10.10 11.23
C PHE A 67 -9.13 8.62 11.51
N VAL A 68 -8.80 7.90 10.45
CA VAL A 68 -8.32 6.52 10.48
C VAL A 68 -6.81 6.54 10.34
N ILE A 69 -6.09 6.06 11.35
CA ILE A 69 -4.64 6.02 11.38
C ILE A 69 -4.16 4.57 11.35
N GLY A 70 -3.41 4.23 10.29
CA GLY A 70 -2.65 3.00 10.21
C GLY A 70 -1.20 3.24 10.58
N THR A 71 -0.66 2.47 11.53
CA THR A 71 0.79 2.40 11.78
C THR A 71 1.27 0.96 11.83
N LYS A 72 2.59 0.76 11.81
CA LYS A 72 3.23 -0.53 11.57
C LYS A 72 4.33 -0.79 12.59
N TYR A 73 4.58 -2.09 12.84
CA TYR A 73 5.76 -2.54 13.58
C TYR A 73 6.58 -3.54 12.74
N THR A 74 7.50 -4.27 13.27
CA THR A 74 8.39 -5.27 12.69
C THR A 74 9.79 -4.73 12.45
N LEU A 75 9.92 -3.59 11.72
CA LEU A 75 11.23 -3.03 11.41
C LEU A 75 11.89 -2.46 12.66
N THR A 76 13.20 -2.73 12.79
CA THR A 76 13.94 -2.33 14.00
C THR A 76 14.25 -0.84 14.01
N ALA A 77 14.00 -0.21 15.16
CA ALA A 77 14.47 1.13 15.46
C ALA A 77 15.84 1.13 16.17
N ASN A 78 16.34 -0.04 16.60
CA ASN A 78 17.64 -0.21 17.24
C ASN A 78 18.34 -1.47 16.71
N PRO A 79 19.30 -1.34 15.78
CA PRO A 79 19.97 -2.48 15.16
C PRO A 79 20.83 -3.32 16.11
N ASP A 80 21.19 -2.76 17.28
CA ASP A 80 22.04 -3.44 18.27
C ASP A 80 21.23 -4.30 19.27
N ASP A 81 19.89 -4.16 19.29
CA ASP A 81 19.00 -4.95 20.11
C ASP A 81 18.27 -6.02 19.28
N PRO A 82 18.57 -7.31 19.41
CA PRO A 82 17.92 -8.38 18.64
C PRO A 82 16.41 -8.51 18.93
N ASN A 83 15.91 -7.88 19.98
CA ASN A 83 14.49 -7.84 20.32
C ASN A 83 13.80 -6.53 19.92
N ALA A 84 14.52 -5.63 19.21
CA ALA A 84 13.96 -4.36 18.74
C ALA A 84 13.32 -4.44 17.36
N GLY A 85 13.24 -5.64 16.78
CA GLY A 85 12.60 -5.90 15.49
C GLY A 85 11.97 -7.29 15.46
N GLY A 86 11.38 -7.65 14.31
CA GLY A 86 10.66 -8.90 14.11
C GLY A 86 9.23 -8.88 14.64
N ASN A 87 8.52 -9.99 14.40
CA ASN A 87 7.07 -10.08 14.68
C ASN A 87 6.77 -10.70 16.05
N GLN A 88 7.81 -11.06 16.81
CA GLN A 88 7.69 -11.69 18.10
C GLN A 88 7.00 -10.79 19.14
N ARG A 89 6.32 -11.42 20.08
CA ARG A 89 5.44 -10.79 21.06
C ARG A 89 6.09 -9.62 21.83
N LYS A 90 7.37 -9.74 22.21
CA LYS A 90 8.05 -8.69 22.98
C LYS A 90 8.19 -7.40 22.19
N ASN A 91 8.60 -7.49 20.89
CA ASN A 91 8.68 -6.32 20.01
C ASN A 91 7.30 -5.75 19.71
N LEU A 92 6.31 -6.63 19.44
CA LEU A 92 4.93 -6.23 19.17
C LEU A 92 4.38 -5.29 20.26
N PHE A 93 4.46 -5.72 21.53
CA PHE A 93 3.92 -4.95 22.65
C PHE A 93 4.70 -3.67 22.93
N ARG A 94 6.03 -3.72 22.84
CA ARG A 94 6.84 -2.52 22.95
C ARG A 94 6.53 -1.51 21.86
N SER A 95 6.47 -1.97 20.61
CA SER A 95 6.24 -1.08 19.45
C SER A 95 4.88 -0.41 19.48
N VAL A 96 3.82 -1.11 19.92
CA VAL A 96 2.49 -0.48 20.02
C VAL A 96 2.48 0.60 21.08
N ASP A 97 3.10 0.38 22.25
CA ASP A 97 3.15 1.37 23.33
C ASP A 97 3.93 2.61 22.90
N GLU A 98 5.09 2.42 22.28
CA GLU A 98 5.89 3.50 21.72
C GLU A 98 5.16 4.28 20.61
N SER A 99 4.38 3.59 19.75
CA SER A 99 3.58 4.24 18.69
C SER A 99 2.44 5.07 19.29
N LEU A 100 1.73 4.53 20.29
CA LEU A 100 0.67 5.26 21.00
C LEU A 100 1.22 6.53 21.67
N GLU A 101 2.41 6.45 22.30
CA GLU A 101 3.08 7.59 22.88
C GLU A 101 3.43 8.65 21.83
N ARG A 102 4.06 8.25 20.71
CA ARG A 102 4.42 9.18 19.62
C ARG A 102 3.22 9.81 18.94
N LEU A 103 2.17 9.05 18.72
CA LEU A 103 0.90 9.53 18.14
C LEU A 103 0.07 10.36 19.13
N GLY A 104 0.34 10.26 20.45
CA GLY A 104 -0.40 10.97 21.49
C GLY A 104 -1.88 10.55 21.55
N THR A 105 -2.16 9.25 21.41
CA THR A 105 -3.52 8.67 21.39
C THR A 105 -3.55 7.36 22.17
N ASP A 106 -4.72 6.95 22.63
CA ASP A 106 -4.92 5.71 23.38
C ASP A 106 -5.19 4.49 22.48
N TYR A 107 -5.44 4.71 21.19
CA TYR A 107 -5.76 3.65 20.25
C TYR A 107 -5.20 3.91 18.84
N ILE A 108 -5.00 2.82 18.11
CA ILE A 108 -4.63 2.78 16.69
C ILE A 108 -5.80 2.16 15.92
N ASP A 109 -6.23 2.79 14.81
CA ASP A 109 -7.33 2.25 14.02
C ASP A 109 -6.94 0.98 13.27
N VAL A 110 -5.81 1.00 12.58
CA VAL A 110 -5.28 -0.17 11.86
C VAL A 110 -3.83 -0.41 12.23
N TYR A 111 -3.52 -1.58 12.77
CA TYR A 111 -2.15 -1.93 13.13
C TYR A 111 -1.61 -3.00 12.20
N TRP A 112 -0.55 -2.64 11.49
CA TRP A 112 0.02 -3.49 10.45
C TRP A 112 1.22 -4.27 10.95
N VAL A 113 1.25 -5.58 10.67
CA VAL A 113 2.51 -6.31 10.54
C VAL A 113 3.20 -5.76 9.30
N HIS A 114 4.36 -5.06 9.46
CA HIS A 114 4.99 -4.32 8.37
C HIS A 114 5.56 -5.23 7.28
N VAL A 115 6.08 -6.39 7.69
CA VAL A 115 6.60 -7.42 6.80
C VAL A 115 6.62 -8.76 7.53
N TRP A 116 6.45 -9.85 6.80
CA TRP A 116 6.68 -11.19 7.33
C TRP A 116 8.16 -11.40 7.65
N ASP A 117 8.47 -11.76 8.91
CA ASP A 117 9.84 -11.94 9.38
C ASP A 117 10.38 -13.37 9.21
N TYR A 118 9.60 -14.26 8.60
CA TYR A 118 9.87 -15.69 8.35
C TYR A 118 10.37 -16.52 9.57
N MET A 119 10.43 -15.93 10.74
CA MET A 119 10.92 -16.56 11.97
C MET A 119 9.83 -16.78 13.01
N THR A 120 8.95 -15.79 13.20
CA THR A 120 7.93 -15.85 14.25
C THR A 120 6.75 -16.71 13.82
N PRO A 121 6.35 -17.73 14.62
CA PRO A 121 5.18 -18.55 14.31
C PRO A 121 3.89 -17.70 14.18
N ALA A 122 3.04 -18.05 13.23
CA ALA A 122 1.77 -17.34 13.01
C ALA A 122 0.88 -17.35 14.27
N GLU A 123 0.93 -18.42 15.08
CA GLU A 123 0.21 -18.51 16.35
C GLU A 123 0.62 -17.43 17.35
N GLU A 124 1.93 -17.16 17.46
CA GLU A 124 2.44 -16.13 18.37
C GLU A 124 2.02 -14.74 17.90
N VAL A 125 2.17 -14.48 16.59
CA VAL A 125 1.78 -13.20 15.97
C VAL A 125 0.30 -12.94 16.17
N MET A 126 -0.56 -13.86 15.73
CA MET A 126 -2.01 -13.66 15.79
C MET A 126 -2.54 -13.59 17.21
N ARG A 127 -2.00 -14.40 18.14
CA ARG A 127 -2.37 -14.31 19.55
C ARG A 127 -1.97 -12.97 20.16
N GLY A 128 -0.76 -12.49 19.86
CA GLY A 128 -0.29 -11.20 20.35
C GLY A 128 -1.14 -10.03 19.83
N LEU A 129 -1.49 -10.06 18.54
CA LEU A 129 -2.33 -9.06 17.92
C LEU A 129 -3.76 -9.07 18.48
N ASP A 130 -4.37 -10.25 18.68
CA ASP A 130 -5.68 -10.40 19.31
C ASP A 130 -5.70 -9.81 20.74
N ASP A 131 -4.62 -10.04 21.51
CA ASP A 131 -4.51 -9.45 22.85
C ASP A 131 -4.51 -7.91 22.79
N LEU A 132 -3.86 -7.27 21.80
CA LEU A 132 -3.88 -5.81 21.62
C LEU A 132 -5.28 -5.29 21.28
N VAL A 133 -6.03 -6.03 20.46
CA VAL A 133 -7.43 -5.68 20.15
C VAL A 133 -8.31 -5.79 21.40
N ARG A 134 -8.16 -6.88 22.16
CA ARG A 134 -8.90 -7.08 23.43
C ARG A 134 -8.56 -6.06 24.50
N MET A 135 -7.34 -5.51 24.49
CA MET A 135 -6.93 -4.39 25.35
C MET A 135 -7.47 -3.04 24.89
N GLY A 136 -8.09 -2.95 23.71
CA GLY A 136 -8.58 -1.70 23.14
C GLY A 136 -7.50 -0.79 22.58
N LYS A 137 -6.24 -1.26 22.49
CA LYS A 137 -5.12 -0.48 21.92
C LYS A 137 -5.16 -0.42 20.40
N VAL A 138 -5.79 -1.40 19.77
CA VAL A 138 -5.90 -1.55 18.32
C VAL A 138 -7.32 -1.93 17.95
N HIS A 139 -7.87 -1.34 16.88
CA HIS A 139 -9.23 -1.67 16.44
C HIS A 139 -9.24 -2.73 15.33
N TYR A 140 -8.39 -2.59 14.31
CA TYR A 140 -8.30 -3.49 13.17
C TYR A 140 -6.87 -3.93 12.93
N LEU A 141 -6.71 -5.15 12.43
CA LEU A 141 -5.42 -5.74 12.13
C LEU A 141 -5.19 -5.78 10.62
N GLY A 142 -3.96 -5.53 10.20
CA GLY A 142 -3.53 -5.70 8.83
C GLY A 142 -2.15 -6.34 8.73
N ILE A 143 -1.82 -6.81 7.54
CA ILE A 143 -0.49 -7.35 7.24
C ILE A 143 0.01 -6.79 5.91
N SER A 144 1.30 -6.46 5.88
CA SER A 144 2.02 -5.97 4.72
C SER A 144 3.09 -6.98 4.31
N ASP A 145 3.42 -6.99 3.02
CA ASP A 145 4.56 -7.71 2.43
C ASP A 145 4.77 -9.14 2.98
N ALA A 146 3.72 -9.96 2.87
CA ALA A 146 3.71 -11.35 3.31
C ALA A 146 3.22 -12.29 2.20
N PRO A 147 3.68 -13.57 2.17
CA PRO A 147 3.19 -14.55 1.22
C PRO A 147 1.70 -14.86 1.43
N ALA A 148 0.96 -15.10 0.35
CA ALA A 148 -0.48 -15.43 0.40
C ALA A 148 -0.77 -16.64 1.31
N TRP A 149 0.07 -17.70 1.27
CA TRP A 149 -0.09 -18.88 2.13
C TRP A 149 0.03 -18.54 3.62
N TYR A 150 0.90 -17.56 3.99
CA TYR A 150 1.05 -17.15 5.39
C TYR A 150 -0.18 -16.37 5.86
N ILE A 151 -0.68 -15.46 5.02
CA ILE A 151 -1.89 -14.68 5.31
C ILE A 151 -3.08 -15.63 5.50
N ALA A 152 -3.28 -16.58 4.57
CA ALA A 152 -4.33 -17.58 4.66
C ALA A 152 -4.21 -18.42 5.95
N LYS A 153 -3.02 -18.90 6.28
CA LYS A 153 -2.75 -19.64 7.53
C LYS A 153 -3.11 -18.79 8.76
N ALA A 154 -2.69 -17.54 8.80
CA ALA A 154 -2.91 -16.64 9.93
C ALA A 154 -4.41 -16.37 10.14
N ASN A 155 -5.15 -16.03 9.09
CA ASN A 155 -6.59 -15.80 9.18
C ASN A 155 -7.38 -17.05 9.51
N THR A 156 -7.01 -18.21 8.96
CA THR A 156 -7.63 -19.50 9.33
C THR A 156 -7.41 -19.82 10.80
N LEU A 157 -6.20 -19.59 11.33
CA LEU A 157 -5.93 -19.76 12.76
C LEU A 157 -6.78 -18.83 13.63
N ALA A 158 -6.91 -17.56 13.22
CA ALA A 158 -7.73 -16.59 13.93
C ALA A 158 -9.19 -17.04 13.98
N GLU A 159 -9.75 -17.49 12.86
CA GLU A 159 -11.12 -18.00 12.77
C GLU A 159 -11.33 -19.19 13.71
N PHE A 160 -10.49 -20.22 13.63
CA PHE A 160 -10.62 -21.42 14.47
C PHE A 160 -10.40 -21.16 15.96
N ARG A 161 -9.62 -20.17 16.33
CA ARG A 161 -9.31 -19.82 17.71
C ARG A 161 -10.23 -18.73 18.28
N GLY A 162 -11.12 -18.15 17.48
CA GLY A 162 -11.94 -17.00 17.87
C GLY A 162 -11.08 -15.77 18.19
N TRP A 163 -9.99 -15.60 17.44
CA TRP A 163 -9.11 -14.43 17.48
C TRP A 163 -9.48 -13.43 16.38
N THR A 164 -9.00 -12.21 16.51
CA THR A 164 -9.17 -11.17 15.49
C THR A 164 -8.31 -11.51 14.27
N ALA A 165 -8.94 -11.60 13.09
CA ALA A 165 -8.26 -11.83 11.81
C ALA A 165 -7.73 -10.52 11.21
N PHE A 166 -6.84 -10.63 10.23
CA PHE A 166 -6.48 -9.49 9.38
C PHE A 166 -7.69 -9.04 8.57
N ALA A 167 -7.99 -7.75 8.63
CA ALA A 167 -9.06 -7.10 7.88
C ALA A 167 -8.52 -6.38 6.62
N GLY A 168 -7.21 -6.25 6.49
CA GLY A 168 -6.58 -5.57 5.35
C GLY A 168 -5.20 -6.07 5.03
N LEU A 169 -4.83 -5.86 3.76
CA LEU A 169 -3.50 -6.13 3.19
C LEU A 169 -2.86 -4.83 2.72
N GLN A 170 -1.56 -4.69 2.92
CA GLN A 170 -0.79 -3.57 2.37
C GLN A 170 0.36 -4.11 1.54
N MET A 171 0.30 -3.90 0.21
CA MET A 171 1.23 -4.53 -0.73
C MET A 171 1.78 -3.53 -1.72
N GLN A 172 2.98 -3.81 -2.27
CA GLN A 172 3.47 -3.06 -3.43
C GLN A 172 2.56 -3.36 -4.63
N TYR A 173 1.98 -2.31 -5.21
CA TYR A 173 1.18 -2.47 -6.41
C TYR A 173 1.19 -1.21 -7.28
N SER A 174 1.44 -1.39 -8.54
CA SER A 174 1.47 -0.35 -9.56
C SER A 174 1.57 -0.97 -10.96
N LEU A 175 1.52 -0.17 -12.01
CA LEU A 175 1.81 -0.64 -13.39
C LEU A 175 3.18 -1.35 -13.53
N THR A 176 4.15 -1.03 -12.68
CA THR A 176 5.49 -1.64 -12.74
C THR A 176 5.65 -2.89 -11.86
N GLU A 177 4.73 -3.09 -10.90
CA GLU A 177 4.75 -4.23 -9.97
C GLU A 177 3.33 -4.78 -9.80
N ARG A 178 3.06 -5.89 -10.46
CA ARG A 178 1.74 -6.54 -10.53
C ARG A 178 1.74 -7.97 -9.96
N THR A 179 2.82 -8.38 -9.30
CA THR A 179 2.99 -9.76 -8.84
C THR A 179 1.89 -10.23 -7.88
N ILE A 180 1.30 -9.30 -7.12
CA ILE A 180 0.21 -9.63 -6.18
C ILE A 180 -1.07 -10.14 -6.89
N GLU A 181 -1.20 -9.94 -8.20
CA GLU A 181 -2.31 -10.47 -9.01
C GLU A 181 -2.31 -11.99 -9.11
N ARG A 182 -1.17 -12.65 -8.81
CA ARG A 182 -1.07 -14.12 -8.85
C ARG A 182 -1.91 -14.81 -7.79
N GLU A 183 -1.84 -14.33 -6.54
CA GLU A 183 -2.46 -15.01 -5.41
C GLU A 183 -3.05 -14.03 -4.37
N ILE A 184 -2.39 -12.90 -4.11
CA ILE A 184 -2.75 -12.01 -3.00
C ILE A 184 -4.05 -11.26 -3.29
N LEU A 185 -4.21 -10.68 -4.48
CA LEU A 185 -5.47 -10.02 -4.86
C LEU A 185 -6.64 -10.99 -4.96
N PRO A 186 -6.52 -12.17 -5.62
CA PRO A 186 -7.57 -13.19 -5.56
C PRO A 186 -7.94 -13.59 -4.13
N TYR A 187 -6.96 -13.78 -3.25
CA TYR A 187 -7.20 -14.07 -1.84
C TYR A 187 -7.95 -12.92 -1.15
N ALA A 188 -7.50 -11.68 -1.35
CA ALA A 188 -8.14 -10.50 -0.75
C ALA A 188 -9.61 -10.37 -1.16
N ARG A 189 -9.90 -10.54 -2.45
CA ARG A 189 -11.27 -10.50 -2.99
C ARG A 189 -12.14 -11.60 -2.39
N SER A 190 -11.66 -12.84 -2.36
CA SER A 190 -12.42 -13.99 -1.85
C SER A 190 -12.74 -13.90 -0.36
N HIS A 191 -12.01 -13.08 0.40
CA HIS A 191 -12.18 -12.89 1.85
C HIS A 191 -12.68 -11.49 2.22
N GLY A 192 -12.96 -10.62 1.25
CA GLY A 192 -13.44 -9.26 1.50
C GLY A 192 -12.43 -8.39 2.26
N LEU A 193 -11.12 -8.58 2.01
CA LEU A 193 -10.06 -7.82 2.68
C LEU A 193 -9.80 -6.51 1.93
N LEU A 194 -9.68 -5.40 2.67
CA LEU A 194 -9.20 -4.16 2.10
C LEU A 194 -7.76 -4.33 1.61
N THR A 195 -7.46 -3.89 0.39
CA THR A 195 -6.08 -3.83 -0.10
C THR A 195 -5.62 -2.39 -0.18
N THR A 196 -4.51 -2.05 0.48
CA THR A 196 -3.82 -0.77 0.31
C THR A 196 -2.55 -0.98 -0.52
N ALA A 197 -2.35 -0.12 -1.51
CA ALA A 197 -1.22 -0.22 -2.44
C ALA A 197 -0.13 0.79 -2.11
N TRP A 198 1.02 0.33 -1.61
CA TRP A 198 2.17 1.22 -1.44
C TRP A 198 2.98 1.37 -2.73
N SER A 199 3.65 2.52 -2.90
CA SER A 199 4.37 2.91 -4.12
C SER A 199 3.53 2.84 -5.41
N PRO A 200 2.30 3.37 -5.43
CA PRO A 200 1.43 3.32 -6.61
C PRO A 200 2.03 4.05 -7.82
N LEU A 201 2.95 4.99 -7.58
CA LEU A 201 3.70 5.73 -8.60
C LEU A 201 5.15 5.25 -8.76
N SER A 202 5.49 4.05 -8.24
CA SER A 202 6.82 3.41 -8.42
C SER A 202 7.99 4.31 -8.03
N GLY A 203 7.96 4.86 -6.82
CA GLY A 203 8.98 5.80 -6.36
C GLY A 203 9.02 7.11 -7.17
N GLY A 204 7.97 7.39 -7.93
CA GLY A 204 7.82 8.52 -8.83
C GLY A 204 8.28 8.23 -10.27
N MET A 205 8.57 6.98 -10.61
CA MET A 205 8.88 6.57 -11.99
C MET A 205 7.72 6.93 -12.93
N LEU A 206 6.50 6.65 -12.52
CA LEU A 206 5.28 6.90 -13.27
C LEU A 206 4.81 8.36 -13.26
N THR A 207 5.61 9.30 -12.73
CA THR A 207 5.33 10.75 -12.83
C THR A 207 6.12 11.43 -13.96
N GLY A 208 6.99 10.69 -14.65
CA GLY A 208 7.83 11.24 -15.73
C GLY A 208 9.08 12.00 -15.28
N LYS A 209 9.31 12.16 -13.96
CA LYS A 209 10.48 12.91 -13.46
C LYS A 209 11.83 12.31 -13.83
N TYR A 210 11.89 11.00 -14.12
CA TYR A 210 13.10 10.31 -14.58
C TYR A 210 13.24 10.26 -16.10
N GLY A 211 12.36 10.98 -16.83
CA GLY A 211 12.31 10.96 -18.29
C GLY A 211 11.61 9.74 -18.86
N THR A 212 11.45 9.75 -20.18
CA THR A 212 10.83 8.68 -20.99
C THR A 212 11.61 8.53 -22.29
N GLY A 213 11.49 7.40 -22.97
CA GLY A 213 12.20 7.13 -24.23
C GLY A 213 13.71 7.30 -24.12
N ALA A 214 14.27 8.14 -25.01
CA ALA A 214 15.71 8.44 -25.05
C ALA A 214 16.13 9.52 -24.00
N GLU A 215 15.20 10.19 -23.35
CA GLU A 215 15.47 11.28 -22.40
C GLU A 215 15.61 10.79 -20.95
N ARG A 216 16.02 9.54 -20.75
CA ARG A 216 16.24 8.99 -19.41
C ARG A 216 17.23 9.85 -18.63
N ARG A 217 16.85 10.23 -17.40
CA ARG A 217 17.66 11.13 -16.56
C ARG A 217 17.62 10.72 -15.09
N THR A 218 18.57 11.24 -14.34
CA THR A 218 18.51 11.23 -12.88
C THR A 218 17.67 12.40 -12.40
N ALA A 219 17.09 12.27 -11.21
CA ALA A 219 16.36 13.35 -10.54
C ALA A 219 17.02 13.62 -9.18
N PRO A 220 18.06 14.47 -9.13
CA PRO A 220 18.79 14.77 -7.91
C PRO A 220 17.89 15.18 -6.76
N GLY A 221 18.15 14.69 -5.54
CA GLY A 221 17.32 14.94 -4.36
C GLY A 221 15.99 14.20 -4.34
N SER A 222 15.75 13.29 -5.30
CA SER A 222 14.58 12.43 -5.29
C SER A 222 14.79 11.23 -4.34
N ARG A 223 13.69 10.53 -4.00
CA ARG A 223 13.73 9.32 -3.18
C ARG A 223 14.65 8.24 -3.73
N LEU A 224 14.71 8.08 -5.06
CA LEU A 224 15.52 7.03 -5.70
C LEU A 224 16.99 7.44 -5.86
N ASP A 225 17.34 8.70 -5.61
CA ASP A 225 18.73 9.16 -5.70
C ASP A 225 19.55 8.75 -4.47
N ASN A 226 18.91 8.68 -3.29
CA ASN A 226 19.57 8.48 -2.00
C ASN A 226 19.32 7.09 -1.37
N GLY A 227 18.53 6.23 -1.97
CA GLY A 227 18.18 4.95 -1.36
C GLY A 227 18.39 3.79 -2.33
N GLY A 228 18.98 2.67 -1.92
CA GLY A 228 19.28 1.48 -2.71
C GLY A 228 18.10 0.85 -3.51
N LEU A 229 17.04 1.61 -3.72
CA LEU A 229 15.85 1.23 -4.49
C LEU A 229 15.91 1.65 -5.96
N ARG A 230 16.95 2.38 -6.38
CA ARG A 230 17.09 2.89 -7.75
C ARG A 230 17.00 1.77 -8.78
N ASP A 231 17.81 0.74 -8.63
CA ASP A 231 17.91 -0.36 -9.58
C ASP A 231 16.63 -1.21 -9.62
N HIS A 232 15.85 -1.19 -8.55
CA HIS A 232 14.55 -1.85 -8.50
C HIS A 232 13.51 -1.13 -9.35
N PHE A 233 13.49 0.21 -9.35
CA PHE A 233 12.47 0.99 -10.04
C PHE A 233 12.90 1.44 -11.45
N LEU A 234 14.18 1.75 -11.69
CA LEU A 234 14.65 2.31 -12.95
C LEU A 234 15.18 1.22 -13.91
N THR A 235 14.33 0.25 -14.24
CA THR A 235 14.61 -0.82 -15.19
C THR A 235 14.13 -0.45 -16.61
N ASP A 236 14.68 -1.12 -17.65
CA ASP A 236 14.24 -0.91 -19.03
C ASP A 236 12.75 -1.17 -19.20
N ARG A 237 12.22 -2.27 -18.63
CA ARG A 237 10.80 -2.59 -18.62
C ARG A 237 9.96 -1.47 -18.01
N ASN A 238 10.40 -0.88 -16.92
CA ASN A 238 9.63 0.19 -16.25
C ASN A 238 9.66 1.49 -17.08
N PHE A 239 10.73 1.73 -17.84
CA PHE A 239 10.75 2.83 -18.81
C PHE A 239 9.81 2.57 -19.98
N GLU A 240 9.71 1.34 -20.51
CA GLU A 240 8.71 1.00 -21.55
C GLU A 240 7.28 1.22 -21.05
N ILE A 241 6.99 0.86 -19.80
CA ILE A 241 5.69 1.16 -19.18
C ILE A 241 5.47 2.67 -19.07
N ALA A 242 6.48 3.43 -18.61
CA ALA A 242 6.39 4.88 -18.48
C ALA A 242 6.17 5.57 -19.84
N ASP A 243 6.72 5.03 -20.93
CA ASP A 243 6.52 5.55 -22.29
C ASP A 243 5.04 5.42 -22.72
N VAL A 244 4.39 4.31 -22.42
CA VAL A 244 2.95 4.12 -22.68
C VAL A 244 2.10 5.04 -21.80
N VAL A 245 2.43 5.15 -20.49
CA VAL A 245 1.76 6.09 -19.58
C VAL A 245 1.89 7.53 -20.09
N LYS A 246 3.07 7.91 -20.59
CA LYS A 246 3.32 9.24 -21.18
C LYS A 246 2.45 9.48 -22.42
N SER A 247 2.37 8.51 -23.33
CA SER A 247 1.52 8.62 -24.52
C SER A 247 0.06 8.89 -24.14
N ILE A 248 -0.47 8.15 -23.17
CA ILE A 248 -1.85 8.31 -22.70
C ILE A 248 -2.02 9.65 -21.94
N ALA A 249 -1.03 10.08 -21.20
CA ALA A 249 -1.01 11.39 -20.55
C ALA A 249 -1.13 12.52 -21.57
N ASP A 250 -0.42 12.41 -22.71
CA ASP A 250 -0.50 13.37 -23.81
C ASP A 250 -1.87 13.37 -24.50
N GLU A 251 -2.45 12.21 -24.72
CA GLU A 251 -3.78 12.04 -25.31
C GLU A 251 -4.89 12.67 -24.45
N THR A 252 -4.79 12.47 -23.12
CA THR A 252 -5.80 12.96 -22.17
C THR A 252 -5.56 14.39 -21.69
N GLY A 253 -4.37 14.94 -21.94
CA GLY A 253 -3.94 16.22 -21.38
C GLY A 253 -3.76 16.20 -19.86
N ARG A 254 -3.56 15.01 -19.27
CA ARG A 254 -3.46 14.81 -17.81
C ARG A 254 -2.04 14.37 -17.42
N PRO A 255 -1.56 14.70 -16.20
CA PRO A 255 -0.28 14.21 -15.71
C PRO A 255 -0.15 12.68 -15.71
N MET A 256 1.04 12.17 -15.98
CA MET A 256 1.33 10.73 -15.98
C MET A 256 0.92 10.04 -14.68
N GLY A 257 1.16 10.69 -13.53
CA GLY A 257 0.78 10.16 -12.22
C GLY A 257 -0.73 9.92 -12.09
N GLN A 258 -1.55 10.78 -12.68
CA GLN A 258 -3.00 10.61 -12.68
C GLN A 258 -3.44 9.43 -13.55
N VAL A 259 -2.79 9.20 -14.70
CA VAL A 259 -3.05 8.03 -15.55
C VAL A 259 -2.75 6.74 -14.79
N ALA A 260 -1.62 6.68 -14.08
CA ALA A 260 -1.23 5.49 -13.31
C ALA A 260 -2.18 5.20 -12.14
N LEU A 261 -2.66 6.23 -11.43
CA LEU A 261 -3.63 6.08 -10.34
C LEU A 261 -5.03 5.73 -10.85
N ALA A 262 -5.48 6.33 -11.96
CA ALA A 262 -6.76 6.01 -12.60
C ALA A 262 -6.80 4.55 -13.08
N TRP A 263 -5.70 4.03 -13.65
CA TRP A 263 -5.59 2.62 -14.02
C TRP A 263 -5.79 1.71 -12.80
N MET A 264 -5.16 2.00 -11.67
CA MET A 264 -5.27 1.18 -10.45
C MET A 264 -6.71 1.08 -9.96
N ARG A 265 -7.44 2.20 -9.92
CA ARG A 265 -8.86 2.25 -9.55
C ARG A 265 -9.73 1.41 -10.50
N HIS A 266 -9.37 1.37 -11.79
CA HIS A 266 -10.10 0.57 -12.78
C HIS A 266 -9.89 -0.93 -12.58
N VAL A 267 -8.66 -1.36 -12.25
CA VAL A 267 -8.34 -2.81 -12.05
C VAL A 267 -9.14 -3.38 -10.88
N ASP A 268 -9.23 -2.63 -9.79
CA ASP A 268 -10.00 -3.05 -8.63
C ASP A 268 -10.37 -1.81 -7.78
N PRO A 269 -11.64 -1.41 -7.74
CA PRO A 269 -12.09 -0.28 -6.93
C PRO A 269 -11.93 -0.50 -5.42
N GLY A 270 -11.66 -1.74 -4.98
CA GLY A 270 -11.33 -2.08 -3.60
C GLY A 270 -9.87 -1.80 -3.22
N ILE A 271 -9.02 -1.40 -4.16
CA ILE A 271 -7.62 -1.05 -3.89
C ILE A 271 -7.51 0.44 -3.55
N VAL A 272 -7.00 0.75 -2.35
CA VAL A 272 -6.74 2.11 -1.90
C VAL A 272 -5.26 2.45 -2.10
N PRO A 273 -4.90 3.36 -3.03
CA PRO A 273 -3.52 3.78 -3.21
C PRO A 273 -3.03 4.61 -2.01
N ILE A 274 -1.80 4.30 -1.54
CA ILE A 274 -1.09 5.11 -0.54
C ILE A 274 -0.24 6.11 -1.30
N VAL A 275 -0.67 7.36 -1.34
CA VAL A 275 0.08 8.45 -1.99
C VAL A 275 0.89 9.22 -0.95
N GLY A 276 2.16 9.44 -1.26
CA GLY A 276 3.03 10.30 -0.47
C GLY A 276 3.32 11.60 -1.23
N ALA A 277 3.34 12.70 -0.51
CA ALA A 277 3.71 14.00 -1.06
C ALA A 277 4.68 14.73 -0.12
N ARG A 278 5.56 15.56 -0.70
CA ARG A 278 6.43 16.47 0.05
C ARG A 278 5.93 17.92 0.02
N GLN A 279 5.00 18.21 -0.87
CA GLN A 279 4.38 19.52 -1.07
C GLN A 279 2.90 19.36 -1.42
N PRO A 280 2.03 20.30 -1.04
CA PRO A 280 0.61 20.27 -1.34
C PRO A 280 0.29 20.04 -2.83
N ALA A 281 0.97 20.72 -3.74
CA ALA A 281 0.73 20.58 -5.17
C ALA A 281 0.90 19.14 -5.72
N GLN A 282 1.82 18.35 -5.13
CA GLN A 282 1.99 16.94 -5.49
C GLN A 282 0.79 16.09 -5.05
N LEU A 283 0.25 16.43 -3.89
CA LEU A 283 -0.94 15.76 -3.38
C LEU A 283 -2.18 16.13 -4.20
N ASP A 284 -2.38 17.42 -4.49
CA ASP A 284 -3.49 17.91 -5.33
C ASP A 284 -3.46 17.23 -6.70
N GLU A 285 -2.27 17.10 -7.32
CA GLU A 285 -2.10 16.38 -8.59
C GLU A 285 -2.55 14.90 -8.45
N SER A 286 -2.17 14.23 -7.38
CA SER A 286 -2.55 12.82 -7.15
C SER A 286 -4.04 12.67 -6.89
N LEU A 287 -4.65 13.54 -6.07
CA LEU A 287 -6.08 13.50 -5.76
C LEU A 287 -6.94 13.75 -7.00
N ALA A 288 -6.50 14.62 -7.90
CA ALA A 288 -7.22 14.89 -9.16
C ALA A 288 -7.27 13.69 -10.13
N SER A 289 -6.60 12.56 -9.79
CA SER A 289 -6.76 11.30 -10.53
C SER A 289 -8.17 10.70 -10.39
N ALA A 290 -8.92 11.06 -9.35
CA ALA A 290 -10.28 10.58 -9.12
C ALA A 290 -11.24 10.95 -10.27
N ASP A 291 -11.00 12.07 -10.95
CA ASP A 291 -11.84 12.56 -12.04
C ASP A 291 -11.40 12.06 -13.43
N LEU A 292 -10.34 11.25 -13.52
CA LEU A 292 -9.84 10.75 -14.80
C LEU A 292 -10.44 9.39 -15.13
N GLU A 293 -11.23 9.34 -16.18
CA GLU A 293 -11.70 8.11 -16.80
C GLU A 293 -10.81 7.75 -18.00
N LEU A 294 -10.35 6.50 -18.05
CA LEU A 294 -9.57 5.95 -19.14
C LEU A 294 -10.47 5.12 -20.05
N SER A 295 -10.29 5.23 -21.37
CA SER A 295 -11.01 4.39 -22.32
C SER A 295 -10.52 2.95 -22.28
N ASP A 296 -11.36 2.01 -22.77
CA ASP A 296 -10.99 0.58 -22.88
C ASP A 296 -9.72 0.36 -23.71
N GLU A 297 -9.50 1.17 -24.75
CA GLU A 297 -8.29 1.14 -25.57
C GLU A 297 -7.06 1.53 -24.73
N GLN A 298 -7.14 2.62 -23.96
CA GLN A 298 -6.06 3.09 -23.09
C GLN A 298 -5.75 2.08 -22.00
N LEU A 299 -6.78 1.51 -21.38
CA LEU A 299 -6.64 0.45 -20.38
C LEU A 299 -5.99 -0.80 -20.97
N GLY A 300 -6.40 -1.21 -22.18
CA GLY A 300 -5.81 -2.33 -22.90
C GLY A 300 -4.32 -2.11 -23.22
N ARG A 301 -3.91 -0.89 -23.58
CA ARG A 301 -2.49 -0.54 -23.82
C ARG A 301 -1.68 -0.60 -22.53
N LEU A 302 -2.20 -0.08 -21.42
CA LEU A 302 -1.55 -0.14 -20.10
C LEU A 302 -1.42 -1.59 -19.63
N ASP A 303 -2.47 -2.39 -19.79
CA ASP A 303 -2.43 -3.80 -19.44
C ASP A 303 -1.40 -4.57 -20.29
N ALA A 304 -1.41 -4.38 -21.60
CA ALA A 304 -0.50 -5.09 -22.50
C ALA A 304 0.98 -4.85 -22.18
N VAL A 305 1.38 -3.61 -21.85
CA VAL A 305 2.78 -3.26 -21.53
C VAL A 305 3.18 -3.66 -20.12
N SER A 306 2.24 -3.72 -19.18
CA SER A 306 2.51 -3.94 -17.75
C SER A 306 2.23 -5.37 -17.28
N ARG A 307 1.49 -6.17 -18.07
CA ARG A 307 1.09 -7.53 -17.72
C ARG A 307 2.28 -8.40 -17.31
N ILE A 308 2.07 -9.18 -16.28
CA ILE A 308 3.03 -10.20 -15.82
C ILE A 308 2.62 -11.59 -16.32
N ASP A 309 3.58 -12.49 -16.38
CA ASP A 309 3.30 -13.91 -16.51
C ASP A 309 2.81 -14.42 -15.15
N LEU A 310 1.59 -14.96 -15.12
CA LEU A 310 1.03 -15.53 -13.90
C LEU A 310 1.76 -16.80 -13.44
N GLY A 311 2.51 -17.44 -14.36
CA GLY A 311 3.24 -18.67 -14.05
C GLY A 311 2.30 -19.84 -13.76
N PHE A 312 2.89 -20.98 -13.36
CA PHE A 312 2.11 -22.14 -12.90
C PHE A 312 1.72 -21.96 -11.42
N PRO A 313 0.46 -22.29 -11.00
CA PRO A 313 -0.63 -22.85 -11.82
C PRO A 313 -1.53 -21.80 -12.50
N GLY A 314 -1.37 -20.49 -12.25
CA GLY A 314 -2.26 -19.43 -12.72
C GLY A 314 -2.50 -19.45 -14.25
N ALA A 315 -1.43 -19.57 -15.04
CA ALA A 315 -1.54 -19.66 -16.50
C ALA A 315 -2.29 -20.90 -17.00
N MET A 316 -2.47 -21.90 -16.14
CA MET A 316 -3.20 -23.13 -16.48
C MET A 316 -4.69 -22.98 -16.21
N PHE A 317 -5.10 -22.17 -15.23
CA PHE A 317 -6.51 -22.02 -14.87
C PHE A 317 -7.34 -21.49 -16.04
N ALA A 318 -6.87 -20.47 -16.74
CA ALA A 318 -7.54 -19.92 -17.91
C ALA A 318 -7.72 -20.95 -19.05
N ARG A 319 -6.80 -21.95 -19.16
CA ARG A 319 -6.90 -23.05 -20.14
C ARG A 319 -7.76 -24.20 -19.63
N ALA A 320 -7.80 -24.40 -18.31
CA ALA A 320 -8.53 -25.49 -17.70
C ALA A 320 -10.06 -25.27 -17.73
N GLU A 321 -10.52 -24.04 -17.80
CA GLU A 321 -11.93 -23.68 -17.79
C GLU A 321 -12.74 -24.44 -18.85
N ALA A 322 -12.29 -24.41 -20.09
CA ALA A 322 -12.93 -25.16 -21.15
C ALA A 322 -12.88 -26.69 -20.97
N ALA A 323 -11.83 -27.20 -20.30
CA ALA A 323 -11.70 -28.62 -20.00
C ALA A 323 -12.57 -29.06 -18.81
N ILE A 324 -12.79 -28.17 -17.84
CA ILE A 324 -13.62 -28.46 -16.67
C ILE A 324 -15.10 -28.34 -16.99
N TYR A 325 -15.52 -27.30 -17.65
CA TYR A 325 -16.93 -26.97 -17.87
C TYR A 325 -17.42 -27.27 -19.30
N GLY A 326 -16.50 -27.43 -20.26
CA GLY A 326 -16.83 -27.70 -21.66
C GLY A 326 -17.75 -26.62 -22.24
N LYS A 327 -18.85 -27.03 -22.87
CA LYS A 327 -19.85 -26.11 -23.43
C LYS A 327 -20.94 -25.71 -22.43
N THR A 328 -20.80 -26.08 -21.17
CA THR A 328 -21.83 -25.80 -20.15
C THR A 328 -21.54 -24.53 -19.34
N LEU A 329 -20.39 -23.94 -19.49
CA LEU A 329 -20.00 -22.72 -18.75
C LEU A 329 -21.03 -21.60 -18.90
N GLU A 330 -21.52 -21.35 -20.12
CA GLU A 330 -22.55 -20.32 -20.38
C GLU A 330 -23.90 -20.59 -19.69
N ARG A 331 -24.09 -21.78 -19.10
CA ARG A 331 -25.30 -22.18 -18.38
C ARG A 331 -25.11 -22.18 -16.86
N ILE A 332 -23.90 -21.91 -16.40
CA ILE A 332 -23.58 -21.87 -14.97
C ILE A 332 -23.74 -20.42 -14.53
N ASP A 333 -24.75 -20.20 -13.71
CA ASP A 333 -24.89 -18.94 -12.99
C ASP A 333 -23.85 -18.95 -11.84
N THR A 334 -22.83 -18.13 -11.95
CA THR A 334 -21.79 -18.06 -10.93
C THR A 334 -21.74 -16.65 -10.37
N ASP A 335 -21.95 -16.53 -9.06
CA ASP A 335 -21.65 -15.27 -8.32
C ASP A 335 -20.14 -15.05 -8.16
N LEU A 336 -19.33 -15.88 -8.84
CA LEU A 336 -17.86 -15.87 -8.74
C LEU A 336 -17.23 -14.95 -9.80
N GLU A 337 -17.70 -13.72 -9.91
CA GLU A 337 -17.01 -12.70 -10.69
C GLU A 337 -15.70 -12.36 -9.97
N GLY A 338 -14.57 -12.81 -10.53
CA GLY A 338 -13.24 -12.35 -10.11
C GLY A 338 -12.28 -13.39 -9.53
N TYR A 339 -12.43 -14.67 -9.84
CA TYR A 339 -11.35 -15.67 -9.63
C TYR A 339 -10.41 -15.73 -10.84
#